data_258caf2722bbb2e88747620e1a0df755
#
_entry.id   258caf2722bbb2e88747620e1a0df755
#
_cell.length_a   1.000
_cell.length_b   1.000
_cell.length_c   1.000
_cell.angle_alpha   90.00
_cell.angle_beta   90.00
_cell.angle_gamma   90.00
#
_symmetry.space_group_name_H-M   'P 1'
#
loop_
_entity.id
_entity.type
_entity.pdbx_description
1 polymer ?
#
loop_
_entity_poly.entity_id
_entity_poly.type
_entity_poly.pdbx_seq_one_letter_code
_entity_poly.pdbx_strand_id
1 'polypeptide(L)'
;MRTGKFLYVSFKYECHDMIEGRPNWDDLRIFAAIAATGSLTGAAAHLRLSQPTVGRRLQALEECLGAALLERTPRGMQLTAKGRALLPLVQ
;
A
#
# COMPACT_ATOMS: atom_id res chain seq x y z
N MET A 1 -3.29 -17.23 15.17
CA MET A 1 -3.34 -16.79 14.80
C MET A 1 -3.92 -16.27 14.58
N ARG A 2 -4.20 -16.56 14.58
CA ARG A 2 -4.54 -16.04 14.06
C ARG A 2 -4.37 -15.42 13.33
N THR A 3 -4.74 -15.62 13.52
CA THR A 3 -4.02 -14.94 12.52
C THR A 3 -3.38 -15.84 11.51
N GLY A 4 -3.21 -17.06 11.82
CA GLY A 4 -2.60 -17.97 10.91
C GLY A 4 -3.32 -18.02 9.59
N LYS A 5 -4.62 -18.01 9.66
CA LYS A 5 -5.39 -18.05 8.44
C LYS A 5 -5.24 -16.80 7.63
N PHE A 6 -5.23 -15.67 8.29
CA PHE A 6 -5.05 -14.42 7.61
C PHE A 6 -3.70 -14.36 6.93
N LEU A 7 -2.68 -14.79 7.64
CA LEU A 7 -1.35 -14.78 7.07
C LEU A 7 -1.26 -15.68 5.85
N TYR A 8 -1.97 -16.80 5.92
CA TYR A 8 -1.95 -17.71 4.80
C TYR A 8 -2.53 -17.07 3.54
N VAL A 9 -3.61 -16.35 3.70
CA VAL A 9 -4.24 -15.73 2.55
C VAL A 9 -3.31 -14.69 1.94
N SER A 10 -2.74 -13.85 2.74
CA SER A 10 -1.83 -12.84 2.23
C SER A 10 -0.62 -13.48 1.59
N PHE A 11 -0.13 -14.50 2.23
CA PHE A 11 1.04 -15.19 1.76
C PHE A 11 0.82 -15.75 0.36
N LYS A 12 -0.39 -16.07 0.06
CA LYS A 12 -0.70 -16.74 -1.16
C LYS A 12 -0.28 -15.99 -2.39
N TYR A 13 -0.23 -14.70 -2.37
CA TYR A 13 0.10 -14.04 -3.60
C TYR A 13 1.05 -12.88 -3.48
N GLU A 14 0.87 -12.04 -2.51
CA GLU A 14 1.65 -10.81 -2.55
C GLU A 14 2.89 -10.83 -1.72
N CYS A 15 2.86 -11.53 -0.65
CA CYS A 15 4.02 -11.53 0.22
C CYS A 15 5.19 -12.22 -0.39
N HIS A 16 4.98 -12.93 -1.47
CA HIS A 16 6.09 -13.51 -2.21
C HIS A 16 7.03 -12.45 -2.75
N ASP A 17 6.51 -11.26 -2.95
CA ASP A 17 7.32 -10.19 -3.50
C ASP A 17 8.13 -9.47 -2.46
N MET A 18 8.05 -9.91 -1.22
CA MET A 18 8.84 -9.31 -0.19
C MET A 18 10.29 -9.74 -0.34
N ILE A 19 11.18 -8.80 -0.16
CA ILE A 19 12.60 -9.06 -0.26
C ILE A 19 13.17 -9.08 1.13
N GLU A 20 13.58 -10.27 1.58
CA GLU A 20 14.13 -10.41 2.92
C GLU A 20 13.20 -9.87 3.98
N GLY A 21 11.90 -10.15 3.81
CA GLY A 21 10.92 -9.71 4.77
C GLY A 21 10.46 -8.28 4.61
N ARG A 22 10.86 -7.63 3.55
CA ARG A 22 10.45 -6.25 3.30
C ARG A 22 9.56 -6.16 2.09
N PRO A 23 8.61 -5.23 2.10
CA PRO A 23 7.71 -5.07 0.96
C PRO A 23 8.48 -4.67 -0.30
N ASN A 24 7.87 -4.92 -1.44
CA ASN A 24 8.43 -4.52 -2.71
C ASN A 24 8.58 -3.00 -2.76
N TRP A 25 9.74 -2.54 -3.20
CA TRP A 25 10.02 -1.11 -3.24
C TRP A 25 9.05 -0.35 -4.14
N ASP A 26 8.65 -0.94 -5.26
CA ASP A 26 7.73 -0.27 -6.16
C ASP A 26 6.38 -0.05 -5.50
N ASP A 27 5.92 -0.99 -4.69
CA ASP A 27 4.66 -0.81 -3.99
C ASP A 27 4.77 0.30 -2.96
N LEU A 28 5.93 0.42 -2.32
CA LEU A 28 6.15 1.51 -1.37
C LEU A 28 6.16 2.87 -2.08
N ARG A 29 6.71 2.92 -3.29
CA ARG A 29 6.68 4.15 -4.06
C ARG A 29 5.26 4.55 -4.41
N ILE A 30 4.43 3.56 -4.73
CA ILE A 30 3.03 3.83 -5.04
C ILE A 30 2.32 4.40 -3.81
N PHE A 31 2.56 3.79 -2.66
CA PHE A 31 1.99 4.28 -1.43
C PHE A 31 2.40 5.73 -1.17
N ALA A 32 3.69 6.02 -1.32
CA ALA A 32 4.18 7.37 -1.09
C ALA A 32 3.56 8.37 -2.07
N ALA A 33 3.36 7.96 -3.31
CA ALA A 33 2.77 8.85 -4.31
C ALA A 33 1.30 9.14 -3.98
N ILE A 34 0.56 8.14 -3.50
CA ILE A 34 -0.82 8.38 -3.10
C ILE A 34 -0.86 9.33 -1.91
N ALA A 35 0.04 9.15 -0.96
CA ALA A 35 0.08 10.02 0.21
C ALA A 35 0.42 11.46 -0.19
N ALA A 36 1.32 11.62 -1.13
CA ALA A 36 1.74 12.94 -1.55
C ALA A 36 0.68 13.67 -2.36
N THR A 37 -0.03 12.94 -3.22
CA THR A 37 -1.03 13.56 -4.10
C THR A 37 -2.41 13.60 -3.48
N GLY A 38 -2.67 12.75 -2.49
CA GLY A 38 -3.96 12.72 -1.85
C GLY A 38 -5.03 11.97 -2.62
N SER A 39 -4.67 11.28 -3.70
CA SER A 39 -5.66 10.55 -4.48
C SER A 39 -5.01 9.46 -5.30
N LEU A 40 -5.83 8.44 -5.61
CA LEU A 40 -5.38 7.39 -6.51
C LEU A 40 -5.17 7.94 -7.91
N THR A 41 -6.05 8.82 -8.35
CA THR A 41 -5.95 9.40 -9.67
C THR A 41 -4.67 10.22 -9.82
N GLY A 42 -4.37 11.04 -8.81
CA GLY A 42 -3.16 11.83 -8.85
C GLY A 42 -1.91 10.99 -8.87
N ALA A 43 -1.90 9.94 -8.05
CA ALA A 43 -0.75 9.05 -8.01
C ALA A 43 -0.58 8.34 -9.34
N ALA A 44 -1.68 7.87 -9.93
CA ALA A 44 -1.62 7.18 -11.21
C ALA A 44 -1.04 8.08 -12.28
N ALA A 45 -1.47 9.33 -12.31
CA ALA A 45 -0.93 10.26 -13.29
C ALA A 45 0.55 10.50 -13.08
N HIS A 46 0.93 10.68 -11.82
CA HIS A 46 2.33 10.93 -11.50
C HIS A 46 3.22 9.75 -11.87
N LEU A 47 2.73 8.56 -11.66
CA LEU A 47 3.51 7.35 -11.89
C LEU A 47 3.33 6.80 -13.30
N ARG A 48 2.42 7.37 -14.07
CA ARG A 48 2.10 6.91 -15.41
C ARG A 48 1.58 5.49 -15.40
N LEU A 49 0.73 5.21 -14.44
CA LEU A 49 0.04 3.94 -14.31
C LEU A 49 -1.45 4.17 -14.38
N SER A 50 -2.20 3.09 -14.62
CA SER A 50 -3.65 3.22 -14.58
C SER A 50 -4.11 3.27 -13.13
N GLN A 51 -5.24 3.93 -12.90
CA GLN A 51 -5.77 4.01 -11.54
C GLN A 51 -6.09 2.63 -10.96
N PRO A 52 -6.69 1.70 -11.71
CA PRO A 52 -6.91 0.37 -11.16
C PRO A 52 -5.61 -0.33 -10.76
N THR A 53 -4.54 -0.13 -11.51
CA THR A 53 -3.27 -0.72 -11.16
C THR A 53 -2.75 -0.18 -9.84
N VAL A 54 -2.82 1.14 -9.68
CA VAL A 54 -2.37 1.78 -8.45
C VAL A 54 -3.17 1.27 -7.26
N GLY A 55 -4.49 1.21 -7.40
CA GLY A 55 -5.34 0.74 -6.31
C GLY A 55 -5.07 -0.71 -5.95
N ARG A 56 -4.89 -1.54 -6.96
CA ARG A 56 -4.65 -2.95 -6.72
C ARG A 56 -3.32 -3.18 -6.02
N ARG A 57 -2.29 -2.44 -6.42
CA ARG A 57 -0.99 -2.62 -5.80
C ARG A 57 -0.96 -2.08 -4.38
N LEU A 58 -1.70 -1.00 -4.13
CA LEU A 58 -1.83 -0.53 -2.75
C LEU A 58 -2.51 -1.58 -1.90
N GLN A 59 -3.58 -2.16 -2.40
CA GLN A 59 -4.29 -3.17 -1.65
C GLN A 59 -3.40 -4.36 -1.35
N ALA A 60 -2.61 -4.80 -2.31
CA ALA A 60 -1.70 -5.91 -2.12
C ALA A 60 -0.66 -5.58 -1.04
N LEU A 61 -0.15 -4.36 -1.05
CA LEU A 61 0.81 -3.95 -0.05
C LEU A 61 0.17 -3.97 1.35
N GLU A 62 -1.05 -3.46 1.45
CA GLU A 62 -1.73 -3.44 2.74
C GLU A 62 -1.97 -4.84 3.25
N GLU A 63 -2.32 -5.76 2.37
CA GLU A 63 -2.53 -7.14 2.78
C GLU A 63 -1.24 -7.79 3.25
N CYS A 64 -0.15 -7.48 2.57
CA CYS A 64 1.14 -8.02 2.97
C CYS A 64 1.55 -7.53 4.35
N LEU A 65 1.26 -6.27 4.64
CA LEU A 65 1.63 -5.68 5.92
C LEU A 65 0.60 -5.94 7.00
N GLY A 66 -0.56 -6.42 6.62
CA GLY A 66 -1.60 -6.72 7.60
C GLY A 66 -2.28 -5.49 8.17
N ALA A 67 -2.25 -4.37 7.47
CA ALA A 67 -2.85 -3.15 7.98
C ALA A 67 -3.14 -2.21 6.83
N ALA A 68 -4.20 -1.42 6.98
CA ALA A 68 -4.51 -0.39 6.01
C ALA A 68 -3.55 0.78 6.22
N LEU A 69 -3.04 1.31 5.13
CA LEU A 69 -2.11 2.44 5.17
C LEU A 69 -2.80 3.74 4.81
N LEU A 70 -3.85 3.65 4.03
CA LEU A 70 -4.59 4.82 3.57
C LEU A 70 -6.06 4.53 3.70
N GLU A 71 -6.85 5.57 3.88
CA GLU A 71 -8.28 5.43 3.94
C GLU A 71 -8.92 6.54 3.13
N ARG A 72 -10.08 6.25 2.57
CA ARG A 72 -10.80 7.23 1.76
C ARG A 72 -11.64 8.08 2.67
N THR A 73 -11.50 9.38 2.56
CA THR A 73 -12.28 10.33 3.33
C THR A 73 -12.88 11.37 2.38
N PRO A 74 -13.81 12.19 2.86
CA PRO A 74 -14.33 13.26 2.01
C PRO A 74 -13.26 14.23 1.51
N ARG A 75 -12.12 14.23 2.16
CA ARG A 75 -11.01 15.09 1.75
C ARG A 75 -10.02 14.38 0.85
N GLY A 76 -10.33 13.14 0.45
CA GLY A 76 -9.43 12.36 -0.37
C GLY A 76 -8.81 11.24 0.43
N MET A 77 -7.72 10.69 -0.09
CA MET A 77 -7.02 9.62 0.58
C MET A 77 -6.15 10.18 1.68
N GLN A 78 -6.28 9.62 2.87
CA GLN A 78 -5.52 10.09 4.01
C GLN A 78 -4.81 8.93 4.69
N LEU A 79 -3.71 9.24 5.34
CA LEU A 79 -2.93 8.22 6.02
C LEU A 79 -3.63 7.71 7.27
N THR A 80 -3.58 6.41 7.45
CA THR A 80 -3.96 5.83 8.74
C THR A 80 -2.79 6.00 9.70
N ALA A 81 -2.98 5.58 10.95
CA ALA A 81 -1.89 5.62 11.91
C ALA A 81 -0.70 4.80 11.42
N LYS A 82 -1.01 3.63 10.84
CA LYS A 82 0.05 2.77 10.32
C LYS A 82 0.74 3.43 9.15
N GLY A 83 -0.03 4.09 8.28
CA GLY A 83 0.56 4.79 7.16
C GLY A 83 1.46 5.93 7.60
N ARG A 84 1.06 6.65 8.62
CA ARG A 84 1.89 7.73 9.14
C ARG A 84 3.19 7.21 9.72
N ALA A 85 3.16 6.02 10.30
CA ALA A 85 4.37 5.44 10.83
C ALA A 85 5.31 4.96 9.72
N LEU A 86 4.74 4.48 8.64
CA LEU A 86 5.53 3.91 7.56
C LEU A 86 6.11 4.96 6.61
N LEU A 87 5.37 6.01 6.35
CA LEU A 87 5.75 6.96 5.30
C LEU A 87 7.16 7.52 5.45
N PRO A 88 7.59 7.95 6.64
CA PRO A 88 8.95 8.50 6.75
C PRO A 88 10.03 7.49 6.37
N LEU A 89 9.72 6.21 6.47
CA LEU A 89 10.71 5.19 6.19
C LEU A 89 10.90 4.96 4.69
N VAL A 90 9.95 5.42 3.89
CA VAL A 90 10.01 5.20 2.44
C VAL A 90 10.27 6.47 1.67
N GLN A 91 10.41 7.59 2.33
CA GLN A 91 10.71 8.85 1.66
C GLN A 91 12.21 9.13 1.56
#